data_d951e8a1ff8e7449d6474ff2da12cf86
#
_entry.id   d951e8a1ff8e7449d6474ff2da12cf86
#
_cell.length_a   1.000
_cell.length_b   1.000
_cell.length_c   1.000
_cell.angle_alpha   90.00
_cell.angle_beta   90.00
_cell.angle_gamma   90.00
#
_symmetry.space_group_name_H-M   'P 1'
#
loop_
_entity.id
_entity.type
_entity.pdbx_description
1 polymer ?
#
loop_
_entity_poly.entity_id
_entity_poly.type
_entity_poly.pdbx_seq_one_letter_code
_entity_poly.pdbx_strand_id
1 'polypeptide(L)'
;LSTIAIGSDSVANNKASTAIGQGAIADASYGVALGKAAQAKHGSSVALGTAAVTKQAVAVNDATVCKLTYGGFAGTDATATVSVGQEGDHTRQIVNVGAGEISATSTDAINGSQLYATNDVLNNVATTAVKVLGGNAAVDNKGNITMTDIGGTGENTVHDAIKLVHDGVKANAANITVNAGNIALNKAEIAKNAGNIQTNADAIKVNADKIAAN
;
A
#
# COMPACT_ATOMS: atom_id res chain seq x y z
N LEU A 1 11.65 50.45 -20.80
CA LEU A 1 10.83 49.41 -20.12
C LEU A 1 9.51 49.29 -20.90
N SER A 2 9.23 48.16 -21.56
CA SER A 2 7.93 47.94 -22.22
C SER A 2 7.00 47.28 -21.17
N THR A 3 6.28 48.10 -20.43
CA THR A 3 5.35 47.65 -19.38
C THR A 3 3.91 47.98 -19.72
N ILE A 4 2.95 47.21 -19.21
CA ILE A 4 1.53 47.47 -19.36
C ILE A 4 0.90 47.55 -17.97
N ALA A 5 0.25 48.69 -17.65
CA ALA A 5 -0.53 48.86 -16.44
C ALA A 5 -1.94 49.39 -16.81
N ILE A 6 -2.98 48.63 -16.52
CA ILE A 6 -4.37 48.97 -16.84
C ILE A 6 -5.24 48.76 -15.56
N GLY A 7 -5.87 49.82 -15.10
CA GLY A 7 -6.76 49.86 -13.93
C GLY A 7 -6.28 50.91 -12.93
N SER A 8 -7.20 51.43 -12.06
CA SER A 8 -6.79 52.35 -11.02
C SER A 8 -5.80 51.72 -10.08
N ASP A 9 -4.73 52.42 -9.72
CA ASP A 9 -3.66 51.98 -8.85
C ASP A 9 -2.92 50.70 -9.33
N SER A 10 -3.04 50.35 -10.63
CA SER A 10 -2.26 49.25 -11.20
C SER A 10 -0.81 49.66 -11.43
N VAL A 11 0.12 48.75 -11.13
CA VAL A 11 1.57 49.04 -11.14
C VAL A 11 2.32 47.93 -11.89
N ALA A 12 3.11 48.30 -12.90
CA ALA A 12 4.00 47.42 -13.65
C ALA A 12 5.44 47.98 -13.58
N ASN A 13 6.20 47.55 -12.55
CA ASN A 13 7.48 48.20 -12.18
C ASN A 13 8.71 47.73 -12.97
N ASN A 14 8.66 46.50 -13.52
CA ASN A 14 9.86 45.87 -14.04
C ASN A 14 9.78 45.55 -15.53
N LYS A 15 10.91 45.19 -16.13
CA LYS A 15 11.06 44.93 -17.57
C LYS A 15 9.96 43.99 -18.11
N ALA A 16 9.23 44.46 -19.12
CA ALA A 16 8.19 43.71 -19.80
C ALA A 16 7.12 43.09 -18.91
N SER A 17 6.85 43.73 -17.75
CA SER A 17 5.80 43.31 -16.83
C SER A 17 4.41 43.82 -17.28
N THR A 18 3.37 43.09 -16.90
CA THR A 18 1.98 43.40 -17.24
C THR A 18 1.11 43.31 -15.96
N ALA A 19 0.42 44.41 -15.64
CA ALA A 19 -0.56 44.50 -14.57
C ALA A 19 -1.91 44.98 -15.10
N ILE A 20 -2.93 44.13 -14.98
CA ILE A 20 -4.29 44.46 -15.43
C ILE A 20 -5.29 44.17 -14.34
N GLY A 21 -5.94 45.20 -13.83
CA GLY A 21 -6.92 45.15 -12.75
C GLY A 21 -6.68 46.26 -11.72
N GLN A 22 -7.73 46.67 -11.01
CA GLN A 22 -7.62 47.64 -9.91
C GLN A 22 -6.59 47.16 -8.89
N GLY A 23 -5.56 47.93 -8.59
CA GLY A 23 -4.53 47.59 -7.64
C GLY A 23 -3.67 46.36 -8.02
N ALA A 24 -3.70 45.92 -9.29
CA ALA A 24 -2.83 44.85 -9.76
C ALA A 24 -1.36 45.29 -9.74
N ILE A 25 -0.45 44.43 -9.29
CA ILE A 25 0.97 44.73 -9.15
C ILE A 25 1.82 43.66 -9.86
N ALA A 26 2.54 44.07 -10.90
CA ALA A 26 3.55 43.21 -11.52
C ALA A 26 4.95 43.75 -11.19
N ASP A 27 5.49 43.24 -10.08
CA ASP A 27 6.71 43.75 -9.43
C ASP A 27 7.97 42.96 -9.79
N ALA A 28 7.89 42.06 -10.75
CA ALA A 28 9.02 41.26 -11.24
C ALA A 28 9.12 41.34 -12.76
N SER A 29 10.35 41.21 -13.33
CA SER A 29 10.58 41.19 -14.77
C SER A 29 9.79 40.05 -15.42
N TYR A 30 9.12 40.35 -16.51
CA TYR A 30 8.26 39.42 -17.28
C TYR A 30 7.08 38.88 -16.45
N GLY A 31 6.82 39.46 -15.28
CA GLY A 31 5.69 39.09 -14.43
C GLY A 31 4.36 39.56 -15.03
N VAL A 32 3.31 38.73 -14.88
CA VAL A 32 1.96 39.04 -15.37
C VAL A 32 0.98 38.97 -14.20
N ALA A 33 0.34 40.08 -13.86
CA ALA A 33 -0.71 40.17 -12.83
C ALA A 33 -2.05 40.51 -13.47
N LEU A 34 -2.98 39.56 -13.50
CA LEU A 34 -4.31 39.72 -14.13
C LEU A 34 -5.41 39.53 -13.06
N GLY A 35 -6.07 40.59 -12.67
CA GLY A 35 -7.16 40.60 -11.71
C GLY A 35 -7.00 41.70 -10.66
N LYS A 36 -8.11 42.06 -10.00
CA LYS A 36 -8.07 43.04 -8.91
C LYS A 36 -7.09 42.58 -7.83
N ALA A 37 -6.16 43.44 -7.43
CA ALA A 37 -5.14 43.16 -6.42
C ALA A 37 -4.28 41.92 -6.68
N ALA A 38 -4.20 41.44 -7.92
CA ALA A 38 -3.28 40.35 -8.30
C ALA A 38 -1.83 40.82 -8.18
N GLN A 39 -0.91 39.97 -7.71
CA GLN A 39 0.49 40.31 -7.47
C GLN A 39 1.45 39.30 -8.10
N ALA A 40 2.16 39.72 -9.16
CA ALA A 40 3.25 38.94 -9.75
C ALA A 40 4.58 39.38 -9.13
N LYS A 41 5.01 38.71 -8.10
CA LYS A 41 6.22 39.04 -7.29
C LYS A 41 7.49 38.32 -7.79
N HIS A 42 7.34 37.32 -8.66
CA HIS A 42 8.44 36.48 -9.13
C HIS A 42 8.58 36.57 -10.65
N GLY A 43 9.83 36.55 -11.12
CA GLY A 43 10.12 36.69 -12.54
C GLY A 43 9.44 35.65 -13.42
N SER A 44 8.99 36.06 -14.60
CA SER A 44 8.31 35.19 -15.57
C SER A 44 7.05 34.47 -15.06
N SER A 45 6.59 34.79 -13.87
CA SER A 45 5.44 34.16 -13.23
C SER A 45 4.13 34.91 -13.50
N VAL A 46 3.02 34.19 -13.43
CA VAL A 46 1.67 34.72 -13.71
C VAL A 46 0.81 34.61 -12.45
N ALA A 47 0.24 35.73 -12.01
CA ALA A 47 -0.84 35.80 -11.02
C ALA A 47 -2.17 35.99 -11.76
N LEU A 48 -3.05 35.01 -11.72
CA LEU A 48 -4.29 34.97 -12.47
C LEU A 48 -5.51 34.94 -11.54
N GLY A 49 -6.26 36.02 -11.51
CA GLY A 49 -7.48 36.17 -10.73
C GLY A 49 -7.32 37.17 -9.58
N THR A 50 -8.46 37.62 -9.04
CA THR A 50 -8.51 38.57 -7.91
C THR A 50 -7.67 38.05 -6.73
N ALA A 51 -6.80 38.90 -6.21
CA ALA A 51 -5.91 38.62 -5.09
C ALA A 51 -4.98 37.41 -5.29
N ALA A 52 -4.79 36.93 -6.51
CA ALA A 52 -3.79 35.90 -6.79
C ALA A 52 -2.38 36.42 -6.56
N VAL A 53 -1.52 35.66 -5.90
CA VAL A 53 -0.13 36.02 -5.61
C VAL A 53 0.80 34.91 -6.07
N THR A 54 1.80 35.23 -6.89
CA THR A 54 2.78 34.25 -7.34
C THR A 54 3.63 33.77 -6.17
N LYS A 55 4.08 32.52 -6.21
CA LYS A 55 5.05 31.89 -5.31
C LYS A 55 6.34 31.61 -6.08
N GLN A 56 7.47 31.60 -5.39
CA GLN A 56 8.74 31.18 -6.00
C GLN A 56 8.63 29.74 -6.46
N ALA A 57 9.06 29.47 -7.70
CA ALA A 57 9.20 28.11 -8.18
C ALA A 57 10.26 27.36 -7.35
N VAL A 58 10.01 26.11 -7.10
CA VAL A 58 10.92 25.22 -6.36
C VAL A 58 11.15 23.95 -7.16
N ALA A 59 12.35 23.41 -7.10
CA ALA A 59 12.64 22.09 -7.67
C ALA A 59 11.96 21.01 -6.83
N VAL A 60 11.30 20.05 -7.52
CA VAL A 60 10.64 18.90 -6.89
C VAL A 60 11.14 17.62 -7.55
N ASN A 61 12.17 17.01 -6.99
CA ASN A 61 12.81 15.81 -7.54
C ASN A 61 12.15 14.52 -7.07
N ASP A 62 11.59 14.54 -5.86
CA ASP A 62 10.90 13.42 -5.23
C ASP A 62 9.82 13.92 -4.26
N ALA A 63 9.00 12.99 -3.80
CA ALA A 63 8.03 13.22 -2.75
C ALA A 63 7.99 12.01 -1.82
N THR A 64 8.08 12.23 -0.52
CA THR A 64 7.91 11.17 0.48
C THR A 64 6.52 11.25 1.10
N VAL A 65 5.77 10.17 0.98
CA VAL A 65 4.45 10.01 1.60
C VAL A 65 4.53 8.84 2.59
N CYS A 66 4.39 9.12 3.86
CA CYS A 66 4.60 8.17 4.95
C CYS A 66 6.01 7.54 4.91
N LYS A 67 6.12 6.28 4.49
CA LYS A 67 7.39 5.54 4.42
C LYS A 67 7.89 5.32 2.99
N LEU A 68 7.15 5.79 2.00
CA LEU A 68 7.46 5.58 0.59
C LEU A 68 7.94 6.86 -0.06
N THR A 69 9.05 6.80 -0.76
CA THR A 69 9.59 7.90 -1.56
C THR A 69 9.33 7.62 -3.04
N TYR A 70 8.71 8.57 -3.71
CA TYR A 70 8.40 8.57 -5.13
C TYR A 70 9.33 9.54 -5.82
N GLY A 71 9.95 9.14 -6.91
CA GLY A 71 10.87 9.98 -7.69
C GLY A 71 10.74 9.69 -9.19
N GLY A 72 11.67 10.27 -9.96
CA GLY A 72 11.64 10.17 -11.42
C GLY A 72 10.61 11.10 -12.07
N PHE A 73 10.27 12.20 -11.40
CA PHE A 73 9.35 13.21 -11.92
C PHE A 73 9.95 13.94 -13.13
N ALA A 74 9.12 14.23 -14.13
CA ALA A 74 9.47 15.13 -15.21
C ALA A 74 9.29 16.60 -14.80
N GLY A 75 10.00 17.53 -15.43
CA GLY A 75 9.85 18.97 -15.19
C GLY A 75 10.22 19.43 -13.77
N THR A 76 11.18 18.78 -13.15
CA THR A 76 11.58 19.03 -11.75
C THR A 76 12.11 20.44 -11.50
N ASP A 77 12.72 21.09 -12.52
CA ASP A 77 13.35 22.41 -12.42
C ASP A 77 12.44 23.52 -13.00
N ALA A 78 11.25 23.65 -12.42
CA ALA A 78 10.35 24.74 -12.81
C ALA A 78 11.00 26.11 -12.53
N THR A 79 11.03 26.99 -13.53
CA THR A 79 11.65 28.34 -13.41
C THR A 79 10.67 29.43 -13.03
N ALA A 80 9.37 29.19 -13.18
CA ALA A 80 8.31 30.16 -12.92
C ALA A 80 7.02 29.44 -12.52
N THR A 81 6.05 30.20 -12.01
CA THR A 81 4.76 29.67 -11.56
C THR A 81 3.58 30.37 -12.21
N VAL A 82 2.47 29.65 -12.37
CA VAL A 82 1.14 30.24 -12.62
C VAL A 82 0.34 30.07 -11.33
N SER A 83 0.06 31.17 -10.65
CA SER A 83 -0.75 31.16 -9.45
C SER A 83 -2.19 31.59 -9.74
N VAL A 84 -3.14 30.79 -9.37
CA VAL A 84 -4.57 31.11 -9.49
C VAL A 84 -5.19 31.55 -8.17
N GLY A 85 -4.39 31.76 -7.13
CA GLY A 85 -4.86 32.15 -5.80
C GLY A 85 -3.75 32.71 -4.93
N GLN A 86 -3.98 32.66 -3.62
CA GLN A 86 -3.03 33.05 -2.58
C GLN A 86 -2.91 31.90 -1.57
N GLU A 87 -1.72 31.66 -1.06
CA GLU A 87 -1.48 30.65 -0.04
C GLU A 87 -2.32 30.96 1.22
N GLY A 88 -3.08 29.99 1.69
CA GLY A 88 -3.97 30.12 2.84
C GLY A 88 -5.28 30.88 2.58
N ASP A 89 -5.43 31.49 1.39
CA ASP A 89 -6.62 32.26 1.03
C ASP A 89 -6.84 32.23 -0.49
N HIS A 90 -8.04 32.64 -0.94
CA HIS A 90 -8.39 32.81 -2.36
C HIS A 90 -8.00 31.63 -3.26
N THR A 91 -8.13 30.39 -2.78
CA THR A 91 -7.90 29.19 -3.61
C THR A 91 -8.94 29.05 -4.70
N ARG A 92 -8.57 28.48 -5.87
CA ARG A 92 -9.48 28.27 -7.00
C ARG A 92 -9.35 26.88 -7.56
N GLN A 93 -10.46 26.34 -8.06
CA GLN A 93 -10.44 25.14 -8.88
C GLN A 93 -10.09 25.50 -10.31
N ILE A 94 -9.27 24.68 -10.96
CA ILE A 94 -9.08 24.73 -12.43
C ILE A 94 -10.05 23.68 -13.00
N VAL A 95 -11.07 24.14 -13.72
CA VAL A 95 -12.13 23.29 -14.26
C VAL A 95 -11.99 23.15 -15.79
N ASN A 96 -12.66 22.15 -16.37
CA ASN A 96 -12.62 21.85 -17.82
C ASN A 96 -11.21 21.53 -18.34
N VAL A 97 -10.37 20.94 -17.48
CA VAL A 97 -9.05 20.44 -17.88
C VAL A 97 -9.23 19.14 -18.66
N GLY A 98 -8.70 19.10 -19.88
CA GLY A 98 -8.62 17.86 -20.66
C GLY A 98 -7.75 16.81 -19.98
N ALA A 99 -7.85 15.54 -20.38
CA ALA A 99 -6.94 14.51 -19.91
C ALA A 99 -5.52 14.79 -20.42
N GLY A 100 -4.55 14.79 -19.50
CA GLY A 100 -3.14 14.93 -19.82
C GLY A 100 -2.53 13.60 -20.28
N GLU A 101 -1.42 13.65 -20.99
CA GLU A 101 -0.66 12.46 -21.34
C GLU A 101 -0.11 11.80 -20.08
N ILE A 102 -0.23 10.46 -19.98
CA ILE A 102 0.34 9.68 -18.91
C ILE A 102 1.57 8.94 -19.43
N SER A 103 2.74 9.52 -19.21
CA SER A 103 4.03 8.94 -19.56
C SER A 103 5.09 9.34 -18.53
N ALA A 104 6.23 8.66 -18.53
CA ALA A 104 7.34 8.98 -17.63
C ALA A 104 7.95 10.37 -17.85
N THR A 105 7.70 10.98 -19.01
CA THR A 105 8.26 12.28 -19.41
C THR A 105 7.20 13.38 -19.52
N SER A 106 5.93 13.04 -19.27
CA SER A 106 4.83 14.02 -19.34
C SER A 106 4.96 15.09 -18.25
N THR A 107 4.63 16.30 -18.64
CA THR A 107 4.47 17.47 -17.75
C THR A 107 3.04 18.02 -17.78
N ASP A 108 2.10 17.27 -18.34
CA ASP A 108 0.70 17.66 -18.44
C ASP A 108 -0.02 17.64 -17.10
N ALA A 109 -1.00 18.50 -16.95
CA ALA A 109 -1.93 18.44 -15.82
C ALA A 109 -2.83 17.21 -15.93
N ILE A 110 -3.05 16.54 -14.81
CA ILE A 110 -3.93 15.37 -14.70
C ILE A 110 -5.30 15.83 -14.20
N ASN A 111 -6.39 15.39 -14.85
CA ASN A 111 -7.73 15.67 -14.39
C ASN A 111 -8.30 14.58 -13.46
N GLY A 112 -9.44 14.89 -12.82
CA GLY A 112 -10.04 14.00 -11.82
C GLY A 112 -10.44 12.63 -12.36
N SER A 113 -10.77 12.48 -13.65
CA SER A 113 -11.15 11.17 -14.22
C SER A 113 -9.95 10.23 -14.37
N GLN A 114 -8.77 10.75 -14.61
CA GLN A 114 -7.54 9.97 -14.67
C GLN A 114 -7.15 9.44 -13.27
N LEU A 115 -7.28 10.29 -12.26
CA LEU A 115 -7.09 9.88 -10.86
C LEU A 115 -8.14 8.84 -10.42
N TYR A 116 -9.41 9.02 -10.84
CA TYR A 116 -10.48 8.06 -10.57
C TYR A 116 -10.12 6.66 -11.14
N ALA A 117 -9.65 6.60 -12.37
CA ALA A 117 -9.25 5.33 -12.99
C ALA A 117 -8.13 4.62 -12.21
N THR A 118 -7.14 5.37 -11.71
CA THR A 118 -6.09 4.83 -10.83
C THR A 118 -6.66 4.30 -9.51
N ASN A 119 -7.56 5.05 -8.89
CA ASN A 119 -8.19 4.65 -7.63
C ASN A 119 -9.09 3.42 -7.81
N ASP A 120 -9.77 3.27 -8.95
CA ASP A 120 -10.56 2.08 -9.27
C ASP A 120 -9.68 0.83 -9.37
N VAL A 121 -8.54 0.92 -10.05
CA VAL A 121 -7.55 -0.17 -10.09
C VAL A 121 -7.04 -0.53 -8.70
N LEU A 122 -6.73 0.44 -7.84
CA LEU A 122 -6.31 0.19 -6.45
C LEU A 122 -7.40 -0.51 -5.65
N ASN A 123 -8.66 -0.11 -5.79
CA ASN A 123 -9.79 -0.78 -5.17
C ASN A 123 -9.93 -2.24 -5.65
N ASN A 124 -9.76 -2.48 -6.95
CA ASN A 124 -9.82 -3.83 -7.52
C ASN A 124 -8.68 -4.71 -7.01
N VAL A 125 -7.45 -4.16 -6.87
CA VAL A 125 -6.32 -4.87 -6.27
C VAL A 125 -6.62 -5.25 -4.82
N ALA A 126 -7.09 -4.31 -4.00
CA ALA A 126 -7.42 -4.57 -2.60
C ALA A 126 -8.54 -5.61 -2.46
N THR A 127 -9.60 -5.48 -3.24
CA THR A 127 -10.74 -6.43 -3.25
C THR A 127 -10.30 -7.83 -3.69
N THR A 128 -9.46 -7.91 -4.72
CA THR A 128 -8.93 -9.19 -5.21
C THR A 128 -8.02 -9.85 -4.17
N ALA A 129 -7.17 -9.07 -3.50
CA ALA A 129 -6.31 -9.58 -2.44
C ALA A 129 -7.11 -10.16 -1.28
N VAL A 130 -8.17 -9.49 -0.82
CA VAL A 130 -9.12 -10.00 0.18
C VAL A 130 -9.76 -11.32 -0.28
N LYS A 131 -10.22 -11.38 -1.54
CA LYS A 131 -10.83 -12.60 -2.10
C LYS A 131 -9.85 -13.78 -2.16
N VAL A 132 -8.59 -13.53 -2.50
CA VAL A 132 -7.54 -14.56 -2.54
C VAL A 132 -7.15 -15.02 -1.14
N LEU A 133 -7.07 -14.12 -0.17
CA LEU A 133 -6.80 -14.46 1.22
C LEU A 133 -7.94 -15.29 1.84
N GLY A 134 -9.18 -15.00 1.48
CA GLY A 134 -10.35 -15.73 1.99
C GLY A 134 -10.62 -15.50 3.48
N GLY A 135 -11.39 -16.43 4.09
CA GLY A 135 -11.70 -16.36 5.52
C GLY A 135 -12.43 -15.07 5.90
N ASN A 136 -11.93 -14.37 6.90
CA ASN A 136 -12.45 -13.09 7.37
C ASN A 136 -11.61 -11.88 6.90
N ALA A 137 -10.83 -12.04 5.83
CA ALA A 137 -10.09 -10.94 5.25
C ALA A 137 -11.04 -9.81 4.82
N ALA A 138 -10.67 -8.57 5.12
CA ALA A 138 -11.46 -7.38 4.80
C ALA A 138 -10.55 -6.20 4.45
N VAL A 139 -11.10 -5.23 3.69
CA VAL A 139 -10.45 -3.93 3.45
C VAL A 139 -11.15 -2.89 4.31
N ASP A 140 -10.37 -2.11 5.07
CA ASP A 140 -10.90 -0.97 5.81
C ASP A 140 -11.08 0.28 4.90
N ASN A 141 -11.66 1.35 5.45
CA ASN A 141 -11.89 2.60 4.72
C ASN A 141 -10.61 3.39 4.37
N LYS A 142 -9.45 2.92 4.77
CA LYS A 142 -8.12 3.48 4.43
C LYS A 142 -7.36 2.61 3.43
N GLY A 143 -7.97 1.51 2.96
CA GLY A 143 -7.35 0.57 2.04
C GLY A 143 -6.44 -0.46 2.71
N ASN A 144 -6.38 -0.54 4.06
CA ASN A 144 -5.60 -1.58 4.72
C ASN A 144 -6.35 -2.92 4.66
N ILE A 145 -5.61 -3.97 4.34
CA ILE A 145 -6.13 -5.33 4.39
C ILE A 145 -5.89 -5.89 5.79
N THR A 146 -6.95 -6.34 6.43
CA THR A 146 -6.94 -6.96 7.75
C THR A 146 -7.47 -8.39 7.66
N MET A 147 -6.92 -9.27 8.48
CA MET A 147 -7.35 -10.66 8.63
C MET A 147 -6.98 -11.13 10.03
N THR A 148 -7.83 -11.93 10.66
CA THR A 148 -7.60 -12.53 11.97
C THR A 148 -7.90 -14.02 11.92
N ASP A 149 -7.40 -14.78 12.88
CA ASP A 149 -7.66 -16.22 12.99
C ASP A 149 -7.45 -16.97 11.67
N ILE A 150 -6.27 -16.79 11.05
CA ILE A 150 -5.95 -17.34 9.73
C ILE A 150 -6.06 -18.86 9.75
N GLY A 151 -6.99 -19.39 8.95
CA GLY A 151 -7.22 -20.84 8.86
C GLY A 151 -7.73 -21.50 10.14
N GLY A 152 -8.30 -20.75 11.09
CA GLY A 152 -8.76 -21.27 12.38
C GLY A 152 -7.60 -21.56 13.36
N THR A 153 -6.44 -20.96 13.16
CA THR A 153 -5.24 -21.17 13.96
C THR A 153 -5.16 -20.27 15.20
N GLY A 154 -5.99 -19.23 15.28
CA GLY A 154 -5.88 -18.15 16.26
C GLY A 154 -4.83 -17.09 15.88
N GLU A 155 -4.03 -17.31 14.82
CA GLU A 155 -2.97 -16.41 14.41
C GLU A 155 -3.46 -15.35 13.42
N ASN A 156 -2.85 -14.15 13.49
CA ASN A 156 -3.23 -12.99 12.67
C ASN A 156 -2.23 -12.67 11.55
N THR A 157 -1.19 -13.47 11.39
CA THR A 157 -0.26 -13.40 10.26
C THR A 157 -0.16 -14.75 9.56
N VAL A 158 0.00 -14.73 8.24
CA VAL A 158 0.20 -15.96 7.45
C VAL A 158 1.45 -16.72 7.94
N HIS A 159 2.50 -15.99 8.32
CA HIS A 159 3.73 -16.58 8.83
C HIS A 159 3.46 -17.41 10.10
N ASP A 160 2.79 -16.82 11.09
CA ASP A 160 2.55 -17.48 12.38
C ASP A 160 1.56 -18.65 12.25
N ALA A 161 0.54 -18.51 11.43
CA ALA A 161 -0.41 -19.59 11.13
C ALA A 161 0.30 -20.80 10.47
N ILE A 162 1.16 -20.55 9.46
CA ILE A 162 1.95 -21.60 8.82
C ILE A 162 2.91 -22.25 9.83
N LYS A 163 3.57 -21.42 10.66
CA LYS A 163 4.48 -21.91 11.71
C LYS A 163 3.77 -22.84 12.67
N LEU A 164 2.59 -22.46 13.16
CA LEU A 164 1.79 -23.29 14.08
C LEU A 164 1.42 -24.64 13.45
N VAL A 165 0.96 -24.64 12.18
CA VAL A 165 0.65 -25.88 11.46
C VAL A 165 1.90 -26.73 11.26
N HIS A 166 3.04 -26.12 10.90
CA HIS A 166 4.32 -26.83 10.75
C HIS A 166 4.76 -27.51 12.02
N ASP A 167 4.69 -26.81 13.17
CA ASP A 167 5.08 -27.34 14.46
C ASP A 167 4.14 -28.48 14.89
N GLY A 168 2.84 -28.38 14.61
CA GLY A 168 1.87 -29.45 14.82
C GLY A 168 2.17 -30.71 13.98
N VAL A 169 2.49 -30.53 12.70
CA VAL A 169 2.89 -31.63 11.82
C VAL A 169 4.17 -32.33 12.34
N LYS A 170 5.15 -31.56 12.79
CA LYS A 170 6.39 -32.10 13.36
C LYS A 170 6.13 -32.89 14.66
N ALA A 171 5.28 -32.37 15.53
CA ALA A 171 4.86 -33.08 16.76
C ALA A 171 4.12 -34.39 16.43
N ASN A 172 3.22 -34.39 15.46
CA ASN A 172 2.52 -35.59 15.00
C ASN A 172 3.49 -36.64 14.43
N ALA A 173 4.48 -36.21 13.64
CA ALA A 173 5.51 -37.12 13.13
C ALA A 173 6.31 -37.80 14.26
N ALA A 174 6.66 -37.05 15.30
CA ALA A 174 7.31 -37.60 16.50
C ALA A 174 6.41 -38.62 17.24
N ASN A 175 5.13 -38.30 17.42
CA ASN A 175 4.17 -39.22 18.04
C ASN A 175 3.98 -40.50 17.22
N ILE A 176 3.94 -40.42 15.90
CA ILE A 176 3.85 -41.59 15.02
C ILE A 176 5.08 -42.49 15.23
N THR A 177 6.27 -41.93 15.34
CA THR A 177 7.51 -42.69 15.61
C THR A 177 7.43 -43.41 16.96
N VAL A 178 6.97 -42.74 18.04
CA VAL A 178 6.77 -43.35 19.36
C VAL A 178 5.74 -44.47 19.26
N ASN A 179 4.63 -44.25 18.62
CA ASN A 179 3.58 -45.27 18.46
C ASN A 179 4.07 -46.50 17.68
N ALA A 180 4.86 -46.30 16.63
CA ALA A 180 5.48 -47.39 15.88
C ALA A 180 6.40 -48.22 16.77
N GLY A 181 7.18 -47.61 17.65
CA GLY A 181 8.00 -48.29 18.66
C GLY A 181 7.15 -49.11 19.67
N ASN A 182 6.09 -48.53 20.17
CA ASN A 182 5.18 -49.25 21.11
C ASN A 182 4.49 -50.44 20.44
N ILE A 183 4.09 -50.31 19.19
CA ILE A 183 3.52 -51.41 18.39
C ILE A 183 4.53 -52.55 18.22
N ALA A 184 5.81 -52.24 17.96
CA ALA A 184 6.85 -53.25 17.86
C ALA A 184 7.10 -53.99 19.16
N LEU A 185 7.13 -53.26 20.30
CA LEU A 185 7.22 -53.85 21.64
C LEU A 185 6.04 -54.76 21.95
N ASN A 186 4.83 -54.30 21.74
CA ASN A 186 3.62 -55.08 21.93
C ASN A 186 3.60 -56.36 21.11
N LYS A 187 4.05 -56.28 19.86
CA LYS A 187 4.19 -57.45 18.97
C LYS A 187 5.15 -58.47 19.53
N ALA A 188 6.30 -58.02 20.07
CA ALA A 188 7.27 -58.91 20.71
C ALA A 188 6.71 -59.61 21.98
N GLU A 189 5.98 -58.86 22.83
CA GLU A 189 5.36 -59.45 24.00
C GLU A 189 4.22 -60.43 23.64
N ILE A 190 3.42 -60.17 22.63
CA ILE A 190 2.43 -61.10 22.10
C ILE A 190 3.09 -62.40 21.62
N ALA A 191 4.21 -62.33 20.90
CA ALA A 191 4.92 -63.51 20.45
C ALA A 191 5.48 -64.34 21.61
N LYS A 192 6.02 -63.67 22.66
CA LYS A 192 6.49 -64.30 23.87
C LYS A 192 5.34 -65.01 24.62
N ASN A 193 4.20 -64.34 24.76
CA ASN A 193 3.04 -64.94 25.42
C ASN A 193 2.50 -66.13 24.63
N ALA A 194 2.48 -66.09 23.30
CA ALA A 194 2.11 -67.24 22.47
C ALA A 194 3.06 -68.42 22.69
N GLY A 195 4.36 -68.21 22.84
CA GLY A 195 5.35 -69.24 23.19
C GLY A 195 5.10 -69.88 24.57
N ASN A 196 4.78 -69.01 25.56
CA ASN A 196 4.45 -69.48 26.90
C ASN A 196 3.15 -70.35 26.95
N ILE A 197 2.13 -69.91 26.18
CA ILE A 197 0.90 -70.67 26.03
C ILE A 197 1.16 -72.04 25.40
N GLN A 198 2.01 -72.11 24.35
CA GLN A 198 2.36 -73.41 23.78
C GLN A 198 3.13 -74.31 24.76
N THR A 199 4.08 -73.73 25.51
CA THR A 199 4.80 -74.50 26.56
C THR A 199 3.85 -75.06 27.62
N ASN A 200 2.89 -74.27 28.07
CA ASN A 200 1.90 -74.69 29.06
C ASN A 200 0.96 -75.80 28.47
N ALA A 201 0.58 -75.67 27.18
CA ALA A 201 -0.24 -76.69 26.51
C ALA A 201 0.49 -78.04 26.41
N ASP A 202 1.77 -78.00 26.07
CA ASP A 202 2.63 -79.21 26.02
C ASP A 202 2.77 -79.86 27.40
N ALA A 203 2.99 -79.04 28.46
CA ALA A 203 3.04 -79.55 29.87
C ALA A 203 1.72 -80.17 30.32
N ILE A 204 0.61 -79.54 29.96
CA ILE A 204 -0.74 -80.09 30.27
C ILE A 204 -0.93 -81.44 29.57
N LYS A 205 -0.54 -81.57 28.31
CA LYS A 205 -0.59 -82.83 27.60
C LYS A 205 0.22 -83.93 28.24
N VAL A 206 1.48 -83.65 28.63
CA VAL A 206 2.34 -84.59 29.33
C VAL A 206 1.71 -85.02 30.64
N ASN A 207 1.11 -84.12 31.40
CA ASN A 207 0.43 -84.44 32.65
C ASN A 207 -0.81 -85.32 32.39
N ALA A 208 -1.60 -85.01 31.41
CA ALA A 208 -2.77 -85.79 31.00
C ALA A 208 -2.35 -87.24 30.64
N ASP A 209 -1.30 -87.41 29.81
CA ASP A 209 -0.74 -88.72 29.46
C ASP A 209 -0.28 -89.52 30.66
N LYS A 210 0.37 -88.86 31.65
CA LYS A 210 0.77 -89.48 32.92
C LYS A 210 -0.39 -89.93 33.76
N ILE A 211 -1.48 -89.14 33.86
CA ILE A 211 -2.71 -89.48 34.53
C ILE A 211 -3.41 -90.68 33.89
N ALA A 212 -3.43 -90.75 32.57
CA ALA A 212 -4.03 -91.85 31.85
C ALA A 212 -3.24 -93.18 31.94
N ALA A 213 -1.98 -93.12 32.33
CA ALA A 213 -1.07 -94.27 32.46
C ALA A 213 -1.07 -94.86 33.92
N ASN A 214 -1.70 -94.21 34.91
CA ASN A 214 -1.90 -94.67 36.28
C ASN A 214 -3.26 -95.33 36.42
#